data_8b7eccf9918cae4cb4451d8462d8c8a7
#
_entry.id   8b7eccf9918cae4cb4451d8462d8c8a7
#
_cell.length_a   1.000
_cell.length_b   1.000
_cell.length_c   1.000
_cell.angle_alpha   90.00
_cell.angle_beta   90.00
_cell.angle_gamma   90.00
#
_symmetry.space_group_name_H-M   'P 1'
#
loop_
_entity.id
_entity.type
_entity.pdbx_description
1 polymer ?
#
loop_
_entity_poly.entity_id
_entity_poly.type
_entity_poly.pdbx_seq_one_letter_code
_entity_poly.pdbx_strand_id
1 'polypeptide(L)'
;MMSSYVGAKRVSVIATQNAGSKIAHPSARAPKMPDPKTFISPTELAPQLESPDIAVVDASWYLPADGRDPKAEFLTSRIPGAQFFDIETVADQDHACPHMLPSEPVFTECVQALGIGANSRVVVYDGKGLFSAARAWWMFRVFGHERVQILEGGLPGWVGAGYDTEQGEPMVTKPGEGFVAVRQSGWLADVEGVRAALSSGSHIVVDARSASRFAGEEAEPRPGVRPGHIPGSKNLHYAQILSGDPASLKPLPELEALFDSVGAGQSDPVMTTCGSGISACLLAVALHELGRCPVAVYDGSWAEWGARSDCPVERG
;
A
#
# COMPACT_ATOMS: atom_id res chain seq x y z
N MET A 1 52.95 48.94 -58.60
CA MET A 1 54.20 48.56 -57.96
C MET A 1 53.94 47.44 -56.98
N MET A 2 54.71 46.33 -57.13
CA MET A 2 54.91 45.19 -56.17
C MET A 2 53.69 44.52 -55.52
N SER A 3 53.22 43.43 -55.98
CA SER A 3 53.76 42.07 -55.89
C SER A 3 54.14 41.60 -54.48
N SER A 4 53.39 40.71 -53.88
CA SER A 4 53.97 39.74 -52.98
C SER A 4 52.99 38.50 -52.87
N TYR A 5 53.48 37.40 -53.30
CA TYR A 5 52.97 36.01 -53.13
C TYR A 5 53.00 35.62 -51.64
N VAL A 6 51.97 34.96 -51.19
CA VAL A 6 52.04 34.11 -49.98
C VAL A 6 51.44 32.77 -50.24
N GLY A 7 52.23 31.74 -50.00
CA GLY A 7 52.01 30.37 -50.33
C GLY A 7 50.97 29.68 -49.43
N ALA A 8 50.17 28.77 -50.02
CA ALA A 8 49.28 27.91 -49.38
C ALA A 8 50.02 26.76 -48.68
N LYS A 9 49.93 26.67 -47.35
CA LYS A 9 50.33 25.47 -46.60
C LYS A 9 49.13 24.50 -46.58
N ARG A 10 49.29 23.31 -47.14
CA ARG A 10 48.39 22.19 -46.96
C ARG A 10 48.47 21.71 -45.51
N VAL A 11 47.36 21.71 -44.82
CA VAL A 11 47.17 21.05 -43.50
C VAL A 11 46.60 19.67 -43.78
N SER A 12 47.35 18.62 -43.46
CA SER A 12 46.89 17.23 -43.44
C SER A 12 45.90 17.04 -42.28
N VAL A 13 44.70 16.67 -42.61
CA VAL A 13 43.69 16.23 -41.61
C VAL A 13 44.00 14.78 -41.28
N ILE A 14 44.47 14.55 -40.06
CA ILE A 14 44.59 13.21 -39.48
C ILE A 14 43.17 12.79 -39.02
N ALA A 15 42.63 11.76 -39.66
CA ALA A 15 41.38 11.13 -39.24
C ALA A 15 41.62 10.36 -37.93
N THR A 16 41.14 10.90 -36.82
CA THR A 16 41.04 10.18 -35.55
C THR A 16 39.85 9.22 -35.64
N GLN A 17 40.15 7.94 -35.62
CA GLN A 17 39.15 6.85 -35.50
C GLN A 17 38.43 6.99 -34.15
N ASN A 18 37.14 7.21 -34.22
CA ASN A 18 36.23 7.26 -33.07
C ASN A 18 36.10 5.83 -32.54
N ALA A 19 36.69 5.58 -31.36
CA ALA A 19 36.50 4.34 -30.62
C ALA A 19 35.04 4.27 -30.17
N GLY A 20 34.28 3.32 -30.72
CA GLY A 20 32.89 3.08 -30.37
C GLY A 20 32.72 2.81 -28.88
N SER A 21 32.07 3.72 -28.20
CA SER A 21 31.57 3.53 -26.85
C SER A 21 30.56 2.39 -26.91
N LYS A 22 30.92 1.22 -26.35
CA LYS A 22 29.98 0.12 -26.08
C LYS A 22 28.99 0.62 -25.06
N ILE A 23 27.77 0.93 -25.50
CA ILE A 23 26.63 1.12 -24.61
C ILE A 23 26.45 -0.21 -23.87
N ALA A 24 26.73 -0.21 -22.58
CA ALA A 24 26.45 -1.34 -21.71
C ALA A 24 24.93 -1.59 -21.73
N HIS A 25 24.52 -2.72 -22.28
CA HIS A 25 23.15 -3.19 -22.13
C HIS A 25 22.84 -3.34 -20.64
N PRO A 26 21.65 -2.91 -20.18
CA PRO A 26 21.27 -3.11 -18.80
C PRO A 26 21.34 -4.61 -18.48
N SER A 27 22.06 -4.90 -17.41
CA SER A 27 22.25 -6.21 -16.80
C SER A 27 20.92 -6.99 -16.80
N ALA A 28 20.96 -8.24 -17.20
CA ALA A 28 19.82 -9.14 -17.13
C ALA A 28 19.21 -9.08 -15.72
N ARG A 29 17.94 -8.73 -15.66
CA ARG A 29 17.16 -8.68 -14.39
C ARG A 29 17.32 -10.04 -13.71
N ALA A 30 17.79 -10.05 -12.47
CA ALA A 30 17.86 -11.27 -11.68
C ALA A 30 16.53 -12.04 -11.78
N PRO A 31 16.52 -13.37 -11.78
CA PRO A 31 15.26 -14.12 -11.84
C PRO A 31 14.35 -13.64 -10.72
N LYS A 32 13.13 -13.24 -11.09
CA LYS A 32 12.13 -12.78 -10.13
C LYS A 32 11.86 -13.94 -9.17
N MET A 33 12.17 -13.74 -7.89
CA MET A 33 11.79 -14.67 -6.83
C MET A 33 10.27 -14.84 -6.87
N PRO A 34 9.72 -16.03 -6.58
CA PRO A 34 8.27 -16.18 -6.44
C PRO A 34 7.75 -15.19 -5.41
N ASP A 35 6.60 -14.58 -5.71
CA ASP A 35 5.93 -13.66 -4.79
C ASP A 35 5.69 -14.39 -3.45
N PRO A 36 6.12 -13.87 -2.31
CA PRO A 36 5.85 -14.53 -1.04
C PRO A 36 4.34 -14.63 -0.82
N LYS A 37 3.89 -15.65 -0.11
CA LYS A 37 2.49 -15.71 0.35
C LYS A 37 2.15 -14.39 1.03
N THR A 38 0.94 -13.89 0.81
CA THR A 38 0.49 -12.64 1.43
C THR A 38 0.44 -12.72 2.95
N PHE A 39 0.11 -13.90 3.48
CA PHE A 39 -0.03 -14.13 4.91
C PHE A 39 1.06 -15.07 5.46
N ILE A 40 1.41 -14.84 6.73
CA ILE A 40 2.26 -15.70 7.53
C ILE A 40 1.57 -15.98 8.87
N SER A 41 1.53 -17.24 9.31
CA SER A 41 0.96 -17.59 10.60
C SER A 41 1.92 -17.25 11.76
N PRO A 42 1.41 -17.07 12.99
CA PRO A 42 2.27 -16.90 14.18
C PRO A 42 3.27 -18.04 14.35
N THR A 43 2.88 -19.27 14.06
CA THR A 43 3.76 -20.46 14.17
C THR A 43 4.85 -20.49 13.11
N GLU A 44 4.62 -19.94 11.93
CA GLU A 44 5.65 -19.78 10.90
C GLU A 44 6.60 -18.61 11.22
N LEU A 45 6.08 -17.51 11.80
CA LEU A 45 6.89 -16.33 12.11
C LEU A 45 7.79 -16.53 13.34
N ALA A 46 7.27 -17.11 14.44
CA ALA A 46 7.98 -17.18 15.73
C ALA A 46 9.42 -17.72 15.64
N PRO A 47 9.72 -18.84 14.96
CA PRO A 47 11.07 -19.34 14.83
C PRO A 47 11.99 -18.47 13.96
N GLN A 48 11.46 -17.44 13.30
CA GLN A 48 12.20 -16.58 12.37
C GLN A 48 12.48 -15.18 12.95
N LEU A 49 11.97 -14.83 14.13
CA LEU A 49 12.11 -13.47 14.70
C LEU A 49 13.56 -13.01 14.85
N GLU A 50 14.47 -13.93 15.13
CA GLU A 50 15.91 -13.62 15.26
C GLU A 50 16.66 -13.57 13.91
N SER A 51 15.97 -13.84 12.81
CA SER A 51 16.58 -13.79 11.47
C SER A 51 16.89 -12.35 11.08
N PRO A 52 18.13 -12.04 10.67
CA PRO A 52 18.54 -10.67 10.38
C PRO A 52 17.83 -10.05 9.16
N ASP A 53 17.16 -10.85 8.35
CA ASP A 53 16.38 -10.39 7.19
C ASP A 53 14.88 -10.18 7.52
N ILE A 54 14.41 -10.56 8.70
CA ILE A 54 13.02 -10.30 9.14
C ILE A 54 12.92 -8.92 9.78
N ALA A 55 11.95 -8.16 9.34
CA ALA A 55 11.53 -6.91 9.97
C ALA A 55 10.03 -6.99 10.30
N VAL A 56 9.69 -7.00 11.59
CA VAL A 56 8.31 -7.01 12.06
C VAL A 56 7.87 -5.58 12.35
N VAL A 57 6.71 -5.17 11.85
CA VAL A 57 6.18 -3.82 12.07
C VAL A 57 4.72 -3.86 12.52
N ASP A 58 4.44 -3.13 13.58
CA ASP A 58 3.09 -2.83 14.03
C ASP A 58 2.55 -1.65 13.24
N ALA A 59 1.54 -1.88 12.43
CA ALA A 59 0.85 -0.87 11.64
C ALA A 59 -0.56 -0.61 12.18
N SER A 60 -0.75 -0.74 13.49
CA SER A 60 -2.03 -0.48 14.15
C SER A 60 -2.49 0.94 13.92
N TRP A 61 -3.71 1.06 13.46
CA TRP A 61 -4.48 2.27 13.35
C TRP A 61 -5.94 1.96 13.67
N TYR A 62 -6.61 2.84 14.38
CA TYR A 62 -7.97 2.62 14.84
C TYR A 62 -8.91 3.73 14.36
N LEU A 63 -10.17 3.38 14.18
CA LEU A 63 -11.20 4.40 13.94
C LEU A 63 -11.34 5.28 15.19
N PRO A 64 -11.60 6.59 15.03
CA PRO A 64 -11.80 7.47 16.20
C PRO A 64 -12.85 6.97 17.18
N ALA A 65 -13.88 6.27 16.70
CA ALA A 65 -14.93 5.68 17.52
C ALA A 65 -14.45 4.51 18.40
N ASP A 66 -13.33 3.88 18.07
CA ASP A 66 -12.75 2.78 18.86
C ASP A 66 -12.16 3.28 20.19
N GLY A 67 -11.81 4.57 20.29
CA GLY A 67 -11.24 5.19 21.49
C GLY A 67 -9.89 4.58 21.93
N ARG A 68 -9.17 3.95 21.00
CA ARG A 68 -7.88 3.27 21.24
C ARG A 68 -6.71 4.16 20.81
N ASP A 69 -5.58 4.02 21.49
CA ASP A 69 -4.31 4.66 21.14
C ASP A 69 -3.31 3.60 20.68
N PRO A 70 -3.02 3.52 19.35
CA PRO A 70 -2.19 2.45 18.82
C PRO A 70 -0.73 2.53 19.32
N LYS A 71 -0.20 3.73 19.55
CA LYS A 71 1.15 3.91 20.05
C LYS A 71 1.28 3.53 21.53
N ALA A 72 0.32 3.92 22.35
CA ALA A 72 0.28 3.52 23.76
C ALA A 72 0.12 1.99 23.89
N GLU A 73 -0.70 1.37 23.06
CA GLU A 73 -0.87 -0.08 23.04
C GLU A 73 0.41 -0.80 22.58
N PHE A 74 1.08 -0.31 21.55
CA PHE A 74 2.37 -0.84 21.10
C PHE A 74 3.43 -0.85 22.20
N LEU A 75 3.50 0.23 23.00
CA LEU A 75 4.41 0.29 24.15
C LEU A 75 4.02 -0.66 25.29
N THR A 76 2.74 -1.02 25.37
CA THR A 76 2.22 -1.94 26.40
C THR A 76 2.42 -3.41 26.00
N SER A 77 2.27 -3.73 24.71
CA SER A 77 2.38 -5.11 24.23
C SER A 77 2.61 -5.11 22.72
N ARG A 78 3.72 -5.70 22.29
CA ARG A 78 4.05 -5.90 20.86
C ARG A 78 4.72 -7.23 20.63
N ILE A 79 4.81 -7.65 19.39
CA ILE A 79 5.64 -8.79 18.99
C ILE A 79 7.13 -8.44 19.24
N PRO A 80 7.94 -9.34 19.82
CA PRO A 80 9.34 -9.05 20.12
C PRO A 80 10.12 -8.53 18.90
N GLY A 81 10.85 -7.42 19.10
CA GLY A 81 11.63 -6.76 18.06
C GLY A 81 10.83 -5.89 17.09
N ALA A 82 9.51 -5.86 17.18
CA ALA A 82 8.67 -5.05 16.27
C ALA A 82 8.95 -3.54 16.41
N GLN A 83 8.90 -2.85 15.27
CA GLN A 83 8.91 -1.39 15.16
C GLN A 83 7.50 -0.86 14.87
N PHE A 84 7.21 0.38 15.27
CA PHE A 84 5.91 0.99 15.03
C PHE A 84 5.87 1.72 13.69
N PHE A 85 4.99 1.27 12.80
CA PHE A 85 4.71 1.93 11.51
C PHE A 85 3.49 2.83 11.66
N ASP A 86 3.73 4.08 11.99
CA ASP A 86 2.67 5.06 12.17
C ASP A 86 2.10 5.52 10.83
N ILE A 87 0.94 4.99 10.44
CA ILE A 87 0.25 5.31 9.19
C ILE A 87 -0.04 6.81 9.06
N GLU A 88 -0.32 7.51 10.17
CA GLU A 88 -0.57 8.95 10.15
C GLU A 88 0.70 9.76 9.85
N THR A 89 1.84 9.34 10.41
CA THR A 89 3.13 9.99 10.18
C THR A 89 3.72 9.63 8.83
N VAL A 90 3.57 8.37 8.40
CA VAL A 90 4.02 7.87 7.09
C VAL A 90 2.98 8.20 6.00
N ALA A 91 2.47 9.42 5.99
CA ALA A 91 1.52 9.95 5.04
C ALA A 91 2.01 11.29 4.50
N ASP A 92 1.41 11.76 3.40
CA ASP A 92 1.64 13.12 2.90
C ASP A 92 1.03 14.13 3.88
N GLN A 93 1.88 14.81 4.65
CA GLN A 93 1.48 15.75 5.69
C GLN A 93 0.97 17.08 5.13
N ASP A 94 1.25 17.39 3.88
CA ASP A 94 0.85 18.62 3.21
C ASP A 94 -0.49 18.47 2.48
N HIS A 95 -0.99 17.24 2.33
CA HIS A 95 -2.23 16.98 1.63
C HIS A 95 -3.46 17.21 2.52
N ALA A 96 -4.52 17.82 1.96
CA ALA A 96 -5.76 18.09 2.72
C ALA A 96 -6.55 16.83 3.11
N CYS A 97 -6.41 15.74 2.35
CA CYS A 97 -7.01 14.46 2.68
C CYS A 97 -6.08 13.65 3.59
N PRO A 98 -6.61 12.94 4.59
CA PRO A 98 -5.80 12.13 5.49
C PRO A 98 -5.26 10.88 4.77
N HIS A 99 -4.17 10.34 5.30
CA HIS A 99 -3.57 9.07 4.90
C HIS A 99 -3.08 8.99 3.44
N MET A 100 -3.02 10.11 2.72
CA MET A 100 -2.50 10.11 1.35
C MET A 100 -1.07 9.56 1.32
N LEU A 101 -0.74 8.79 0.28
CA LEU A 101 0.61 8.25 0.12
C LEU A 101 1.64 9.36 0.11
N PRO A 102 2.74 9.21 0.86
CA PRO A 102 3.84 10.15 0.83
C PRO A 102 4.57 10.10 -0.51
N SER A 103 5.51 11.01 -0.71
CA SER A 103 6.46 10.92 -1.82
C SER A 103 7.41 9.73 -1.63
N GLU A 104 7.99 9.26 -2.74
CA GLU A 104 8.97 8.15 -2.72
C GLU A 104 10.17 8.42 -1.79
N PRO A 105 10.77 9.64 -1.76
CA PRO A 105 11.84 9.94 -0.81
C PRO A 105 11.38 9.83 0.66
N VAL A 106 10.21 10.38 0.99
CA VAL A 106 9.67 10.33 2.36
C VAL A 106 9.40 8.90 2.79
N PHE A 107 8.77 8.08 1.95
CA PHE A 107 8.54 6.67 2.26
C PHE A 107 9.86 5.91 2.43
N THR A 108 10.86 6.19 1.57
CA THR A 108 12.21 5.61 1.68
C THR A 108 12.83 5.90 3.05
N GLU A 109 12.83 7.16 3.45
CA GLU A 109 13.39 7.60 4.73
C GLU A 109 12.67 6.95 5.93
N CYS A 110 11.35 6.98 5.93
CA CYS A 110 10.53 6.36 6.99
C CYS A 110 10.81 4.86 7.12
N VAL A 111 10.85 4.13 6.01
CA VAL A 111 11.07 2.68 6.01
C VAL A 111 12.50 2.33 6.45
N GLN A 112 13.50 3.07 5.96
CA GLN A 112 14.89 2.89 6.41
C GLN A 112 15.05 3.17 7.91
N ALA A 113 14.37 4.18 8.46
CA ALA A 113 14.41 4.49 9.88
C ALA A 113 13.88 3.34 10.76
N LEU A 114 12.99 2.49 10.24
CA LEU A 114 12.51 1.27 10.90
C LEU A 114 13.49 0.08 10.76
N GLY A 115 14.68 0.28 10.20
CA GLY A 115 15.67 -0.78 9.99
C GLY A 115 15.39 -1.66 8.77
N ILE A 116 14.45 -1.28 7.90
CA ILE A 116 14.05 -2.07 6.73
C ILE A 116 14.94 -1.71 5.54
N GLY A 117 15.70 -2.68 5.06
CA GLY A 117 16.56 -2.58 3.88
C GLY A 117 15.96 -3.23 2.63
N ALA A 118 16.69 -3.16 1.52
CA ALA A 118 16.24 -3.69 0.22
C ALA A 118 15.91 -5.20 0.23
N ASN A 119 16.57 -5.96 1.09
CA ASN A 119 16.42 -7.42 1.16
C ASN A 119 15.57 -7.89 2.34
N SER A 120 15.04 -6.98 3.15
CA SER A 120 14.21 -7.33 4.30
C SER A 120 12.95 -8.07 3.87
N ARG A 121 12.55 -9.06 4.64
CA ARG A 121 11.21 -9.65 4.64
C ARG A 121 10.39 -8.92 5.69
N VAL A 122 9.45 -8.14 5.27
CA VAL A 122 8.62 -7.33 6.16
C VAL A 122 7.39 -8.14 6.57
N VAL A 123 7.10 -8.21 7.84
CA VAL A 123 5.85 -8.77 8.37
C VAL A 123 5.10 -7.66 9.06
N VAL A 124 3.94 -7.29 8.50
CA VAL A 124 3.06 -6.26 9.06
C VAL A 124 1.95 -6.89 9.88
N TYR A 125 1.58 -6.28 11.00
CA TYR A 125 0.43 -6.70 11.78
C TYR A 125 -0.33 -5.50 12.36
N ASP A 126 -1.50 -5.73 12.92
CA ASP A 126 -2.25 -4.74 13.69
C ASP A 126 -2.91 -5.36 14.94
N GLY A 127 -3.43 -4.51 15.81
CA GLY A 127 -4.07 -4.89 17.07
C GLY A 127 -5.54 -5.30 16.94
N LYS A 128 -6.09 -5.46 15.72
CA LYS A 128 -7.47 -5.95 15.47
C LYS A 128 -7.52 -7.34 14.85
N GLY A 129 -6.36 -7.85 14.45
CA GLY A 129 -6.23 -9.13 13.75
C GLY A 129 -6.00 -8.94 12.26
N LEU A 130 -6.89 -8.23 11.58
CA LEU A 130 -6.69 -7.79 10.19
C LEU A 130 -7.54 -6.53 9.93
N PHE A 131 -6.88 -5.39 9.89
CA PHE A 131 -7.50 -4.10 9.53
C PHE A 131 -6.50 -3.17 8.87
N SER A 132 -5.74 -2.41 9.66
CA SER A 132 -4.78 -1.42 9.15
C SER A 132 -3.48 -2.01 8.63
N ALA A 133 -3.12 -3.24 9.02
CA ALA A 133 -2.01 -3.99 8.45
C ALA A 133 -2.13 -4.13 6.92
N ALA A 134 -3.36 -4.26 6.40
CA ALA A 134 -3.63 -4.27 4.96
C ALA A 134 -3.18 -2.97 4.27
N ARG A 135 -3.33 -1.81 4.95
CA ARG A 135 -2.86 -0.52 4.43
C ARG A 135 -1.34 -0.49 4.34
N ALA A 136 -0.62 -0.89 5.38
CA ALA A 136 0.83 -0.94 5.36
C ALA A 136 1.34 -1.92 4.29
N TRP A 137 0.76 -3.13 4.20
CA TRP A 137 1.08 -4.09 3.16
C TRP A 137 0.93 -3.48 1.76
N TRP A 138 -0.19 -2.81 1.49
CA TRP A 138 -0.44 -2.14 0.22
C TRP A 138 0.57 -1.03 -0.05
N MET A 139 0.95 -0.21 0.95
CA MET A 139 1.96 0.84 0.80
C MET A 139 3.30 0.25 0.38
N PHE A 140 3.76 -0.83 1.00
CA PHE A 140 4.98 -1.53 0.58
C PHE A 140 4.89 -2.01 -0.86
N ARG A 141 3.76 -2.58 -1.28
CA ARG A 141 3.54 -3.05 -2.66
C ARG A 141 3.53 -1.89 -3.66
N VAL A 142 2.87 -0.78 -3.34
CA VAL A 142 2.87 0.43 -4.18
C VAL A 142 4.29 0.94 -4.39
N PHE A 143 5.12 0.93 -3.35
CA PHE A 143 6.49 1.42 -3.42
C PHE A 143 7.53 0.36 -3.82
N GLY A 144 7.06 -0.77 -4.36
CA GLY A 144 7.89 -1.77 -5.02
C GLY A 144 8.57 -2.78 -4.10
N HIS A 145 8.21 -2.83 -2.82
CA HIS A 145 8.71 -3.85 -1.90
C HIS A 145 7.79 -5.08 -1.93
N GLU A 146 8.17 -6.09 -2.71
CA GLU A 146 7.36 -7.30 -2.90
C GLU A 146 7.43 -8.27 -1.71
N ARG A 147 8.50 -8.20 -0.89
CA ARG A 147 8.75 -9.13 0.24
C ARG A 147 8.04 -8.66 1.52
N VAL A 148 6.72 -8.46 1.43
CA VAL A 148 5.88 -8.05 2.55
C VAL A 148 4.76 -9.05 2.76
N GLN A 149 4.54 -9.44 4.01
CA GLN A 149 3.49 -10.37 4.45
C GLN A 149 2.68 -9.75 5.59
N ILE A 150 1.45 -10.20 5.75
CA ILE A 150 0.58 -9.83 6.86
C ILE A 150 0.55 -10.98 7.86
N LEU A 151 0.71 -10.69 9.14
CA LEU A 151 0.56 -11.71 10.19
C LEU A 151 -0.91 -12.08 10.37
N GLU A 152 -1.22 -13.36 10.23
CA GLU A 152 -2.57 -13.90 10.45
C GLU A 152 -3.04 -13.64 11.89
N GLY A 153 -4.22 -13.04 12.01
CA GLY A 153 -4.80 -12.70 13.30
C GLY A 153 -4.11 -11.56 14.05
N GLY A 154 -3.08 -10.92 13.48
CA GLY A 154 -2.35 -9.80 14.05
C GLY A 154 -1.78 -10.07 15.45
N LEU A 155 -1.68 -9.03 16.30
CA LEU A 155 -1.25 -9.19 17.69
C LEU A 155 -2.17 -10.13 18.51
N PRO A 156 -3.51 -10.06 18.39
CA PRO A 156 -4.38 -11.02 19.08
C PRO A 156 -4.11 -12.47 18.67
N GLY A 157 -3.87 -12.75 17.39
CA GLY A 157 -3.52 -14.09 16.89
C GLY A 157 -2.16 -14.58 17.43
N TRP A 158 -1.17 -13.69 17.51
CA TRP A 158 0.13 -13.99 18.12
C TRP A 158 0.00 -14.41 19.58
N VAL A 159 -0.71 -13.60 20.38
CA VAL A 159 -0.98 -13.88 21.79
C VAL A 159 -1.82 -15.13 21.96
N GLY A 160 -2.87 -15.32 21.14
CA GLY A 160 -3.73 -16.50 21.15
C GLY A 160 -3.00 -17.79 20.82
N ALA A 161 -1.91 -17.71 20.03
CA ALA A 161 -1.00 -18.85 19.77
C ALA A 161 -0.03 -19.15 20.91
N GLY A 162 -0.05 -18.36 22.00
CA GLY A 162 0.75 -18.58 23.21
C GLY A 162 2.17 -18.04 23.14
N TYR A 163 2.45 -17.10 22.21
CA TYR A 163 3.77 -16.47 22.12
C TYR A 163 3.89 -15.23 23.01
N ASP A 164 5.08 -15.01 23.53
CA ASP A 164 5.40 -13.87 24.40
C ASP A 164 5.35 -12.55 23.64
N THR A 165 5.11 -11.48 24.39
CA THR A 165 5.14 -10.10 23.92
C THR A 165 6.22 -9.30 24.63
N GLU A 166 6.62 -8.18 24.04
CA GLU A 166 7.58 -7.22 24.55
C GLU A 166 6.88 -5.92 24.96
N GLN A 167 7.41 -5.21 25.94
CA GLN A 167 6.88 -3.96 26.48
C GLN A 167 7.94 -2.85 26.50
N GLY A 168 7.50 -1.60 26.67
CA GLY A 168 8.39 -0.44 26.79
C GLY A 168 8.83 0.10 25.42
N GLU A 169 9.87 0.93 25.41
CA GLU A 169 10.40 1.49 24.16
C GLU A 169 11.05 0.40 23.30
N PRO A 170 10.81 0.41 21.97
CA PRO A 170 11.45 -0.54 21.08
C PRO A 170 12.97 -0.32 21.04
N MET A 171 13.72 -1.38 20.76
CA MET A 171 15.15 -1.24 20.52
C MET A 171 15.40 -0.35 19.30
N VAL A 172 16.29 0.63 19.44
CA VAL A 172 16.70 1.47 18.32
C VAL A 172 17.39 0.62 17.26
N THR A 173 16.83 0.56 16.08
CA THR A 173 17.44 -0.14 14.94
C THR A 173 18.46 0.75 14.23
N LYS A 174 19.44 0.12 13.58
CA LYS A 174 20.24 0.84 12.58
C LYS A 174 19.33 1.07 11.34
N PRO A 175 19.47 2.21 10.67
CA PRO A 175 18.73 2.44 9.41
C PRO A 175 18.96 1.31 8.42
N GLY A 176 17.88 0.89 7.76
CA GLY A 176 17.94 -0.16 6.74
C GLY A 176 18.72 0.31 5.50
N GLU A 177 19.51 -0.58 4.93
CA GLU A 177 20.37 -0.23 3.80
C GLU A 177 19.72 -0.60 2.46
N GLY A 178 19.85 0.30 1.48
CA GLY A 178 19.54 0.03 0.08
C GLY A 178 18.06 -0.06 -0.27
N PHE A 179 17.12 0.11 0.66
CA PHE A 179 15.71 0.28 0.31
C PHE A 179 15.52 1.62 -0.41
N VAL A 180 14.87 1.58 -1.57
CA VAL A 180 14.48 2.77 -2.33
C VAL A 180 13.05 2.57 -2.82
N ALA A 181 12.15 3.45 -2.41
CA ALA A 181 10.78 3.43 -2.86
C ALA A 181 10.69 3.83 -4.34
N VAL A 182 9.98 3.03 -5.12
CA VAL A 182 9.67 3.30 -6.53
C VAL A 182 8.22 2.93 -6.80
N ARG A 183 7.40 3.90 -7.13
CA ARG A 183 5.97 3.67 -7.38
C ARG A 183 5.74 2.67 -8.51
N GLN A 184 4.94 1.67 -8.22
CA GLN A 184 4.54 0.64 -9.18
C GLN A 184 3.18 0.99 -9.79
N SER A 185 3.09 0.83 -11.11
CA SER A 185 1.82 1.05 -11.84
C SER A 185 0.77 0.01 -11.44
N GLY A 186 -0.51 0.41 -11.48
CA GLY A 186 -1.65 -0.46 -11.27
C GLY A 186 -2.08 -0.65 -9.81
N TRP A 187 -1.31 -0.19 -8.83
CA TRP A 187 -1.66 -0.29 -7.41
C TRP A 187 -2.37 0.94 -6.85
N LEU A 188 -2.25 2.08 -7.52
CA LEU A 188 -2.77 3.37 -7.08
C LEU A 188 -3.71 3.94 -8.15
N ALA A 189 -4.84 4.47 -7.71
CA ALA A 189 -5.70 5.35 -8.51
C ALA A 189 -5.83 6.72 -7.83
N ASP A 190 -5.88 7.75 -8.63
CA ASP A 190 -6.26 9.11 -8.23
C ASP A 190 -7.68 9.43 -8.71
N VAL A 191 -8.16 10.61 -8.40
CA VAL A 191 -9.50 11.06 -8.77
C VAL A 191 -9.73 11.03 -10.29
N GLU A 192 -8.74 11.35 -11.09
CA GLU A 192 -8.85 11.35 -12.55
C GLU A 192 -8.87 9.91 -13.11
N GLY A 193 -8.09 9.00 -12.50
CA GLY A 193 -8.15 7.57 -12.81
C GLY A 193 -9.54 6.97 -12.53
N VAL A 194 -10.17 7.33 -11.40
CA VAL A 194 -11.54 6.90 -11.10
C VAL A 194 -12.54 7.48 -12.11
N ARG A 195 -12.45 8.77 -12.44
CA ARG A 195 -13.32 9.41 -13.47
C ARG A 195 -13.18 8.71 -14.83
N ALA A 196 -11.96 8.42 -15.24
CA ALA A 196 -11.70 7.73 -16.50
C ALA A 196 -12.27 6.30 -16.49
N ALA A 197 -12.12 5.57 -15.38
CA ALA A 197 -12.68 4.25 -15.20
C ALA A 197 -14.20 4.23 -15.30
N LEU A 198 -14.88 5.15 -14.63
CA LEU A 198 -16.33 5.29 -14.68
C LEU A 198 -16.83 5.65 -16.10
N SER A 199 -16.15 6.58 -16.77
CA SER A 199 -16.54 7.05 -18.11
C SER A 199 -16.38 5.97 -19.18
N SER A 200 -15.34 5.13 -19.06
CA SER A 200 -15.02 4.06 -20.01
C SER A 200 -15.65 2.72 -19.67
N GLY A 201 -16.12 2.54 -18.43
CA GLY A 201 -16.55 1.24 -17.91
C GLY A 201 -15.39 0.24 -17.78
N SER A 202 -14.15 0.73 -17.71
CA SER A 202 -12.96 -0.15 -17.70
C SER A 202 -12.71 -0.84 -16.36
N HIS A 203 -13.26 -0.34 -15.26
CA HIS A 203 -13.11 -0.91 -13.92
C HIS A 203 -14.44 -0.82 -13.16
N ILE A 204 -14.65 -1.78 -12.29
CA ILE A 204 -15.71 -1.70 -11.27
C ILE A 204 -15.10 -1.04 -10.03
N VAL A 205 -15.73 0.04 -9.56
CA VAL A 205 -15.32 0.72 -8.32
C VAL A 205 -16.09 0.10 -7.15
N VAL A 206 -15.38 -0.46 -6.17
CA VAL A 206 -15.98 -1.12 -4.99
C VAL A 206 -15.64 -0.32 -3.74
N ASP A 207 -16.67 0.13 -3.02
CA ASP A 207 -16.57 0.94 -1.80
C ASP A 207 -16.68 0.07 -0.55
N ALA A 208 -15.65 0.13 0.30
CA ALA A 208 -15.52 -0.66 1.52
C ALA A 208 -16.25 -0.06 2.74
N ARG A 209 -16.90 1.10 2.65
CA ARG A 209 -17.66 1.72 3.75
C ARG A 209 -18.91 0.91 4.11
N SER A 210 -19.50 1.22 5.30
CA SER A 210 -20.81 0.66 5.67
C SER A 210 -21.88 1.03 4.63
N ALA A 211 -22.90 0.18 4.52
CA ALA A 211 -24.02 0.40 3.59
C ALA A 211 -24.71 1.74 3.85
N SER A 212 -24.92 2.10 5.12
CA SER A 212 -25.55 3.36 5.52
C SER A 212 -24.75 4.60 5.12
N ARG A 213 -23.40 4.56 5.25
CA ARG A 213 -22.55 5.65 4.75
C ARG A 213 -22.53 5.71 3.22
N PHE A 214 -22.50 4.56 2.56
CA PHE A 214 -22.55 4.46 1.11
C PHE A 214 -23.87 5.04 0.58
N ALA A 215 -25.00 4.66 1.16
CA ALA A 215 -26.33 5.18 0.78
C ALA A 215 -26.50 6.69 1.08
N GLY A 216 -25.64 7.27 1.92
CA GLY A 216 -25.75 8.66 2.35
C GLY A 216 -26.80 8.90 3.42
N GLU A 217 -27.16 7.85 4.15
CA GLU A 217 -28.11 7.87 5.29
C GLU A 217 -27.45 8.40 6.58
N GLU A 218 -26.12 8.31 6.65
CA GLU A 218 -25.33 8.83 7.74
C GLU A 218 -24.52 10.06 7.30
N ALA A 219 -24.31 10.99 8.22
CA ALA A 219 -23.37 12.09 8.02
C ALA A 219 -21.94 11.56 7.95
N GLU A 220 -21.13 12.13 7.08
CA GLU A 220 -19.71 11.80 7.05
C GLU A 220 -19.00 12.35 8.30
N PRO A 221 -18.03 11.62 8.87
CA PRO A 221 -17.34 12.03 10.08
C PRO A 221 -16.45 13.27 9.89
N ARG A 222 -16.14 13.61 8.64
CA ARG A 222 -15.28 14.76 8.30
C ARG A 222 -16.14 15.96 7.87
N PRO A 223 -15.89 17.16 8.41
CA PRO A 223 -16.56 18.36 7.96
C PRO A 223 -16.36 18.64 6.47
N GLY A 224 -17.40 19.11 5.80
CA GLY A 224 -17.33 19.48 4.38
C GLY A 224 -17.40 18.30 3.39
N VAL A 225 -17.44 17.07 3.85
CA VAL A 225 -17.61 15.88 3.00
C VAL A 225 -19.11 15.57 2.86
N ARG A 226 -19.58 15.48 1.62
CA ARG A 226 -21.00 15.19 1.31
C ARG A 226 -21.32 13.73 1.61
N PRO A 227 -22.52 13.40 2.14
CA PRO A 227 -22.97 12.01 2.26
C PRO A 227 -23.36 11.43 0.89
N GLY A 228 -23.15 10.12 0.70
CA GLY A 228 -23.42 9.39 -0.53
C GLY A 228 -22.20 8.60 -1.02
N HIS A 229 -22.16 8.29 -2.32
CA HIS A 229 -21.12 7.48 -2.95
C HIS A 229 -20.75 7.96 -4.36
N ILE A 230 -19.69 7.39 -4.90
CA ILE A 230 -19.25 7.59 -6.29
C ILE A 230 -20.30 6.98 -7.22
N PRO A 231 -20.89 7.72 -8.17
CA PRO A 231 -21.93 7.18 -9.07
C PRO A 231 -21.48 5.92 -9.79
N GLY A 232 -22.37 4.91 -9.77
CA GLY A 232 -22.10 3.61 -10.38
C GLY A 232 -21.14 2.69 -9.60
N SER A 233 -20.56 3.13 -8.49
CA SER A 233 -19.77 2.26 -7.61
C SER A 233 -20.66 1.22 -6.92
N LYS A 234 -20.03 0.14 -6.45
CA LYS A 234 -20.68 -0.95 -5.74
C LYS A 234 -20.25 -0.93 -4.29
N ASN A 235 -21.12 -1.37 -3.37
CA ASN A 235 -20.80 -1.44 -1.96
C ASN A 235 -20.48 -2.89 -1.54
N LEU A 236 -19.31 -3.08 -0.95
CA LEU A 236 -18.93 -4.29 -0.24
C LEU A 236 -18.22 -3.89 1.04
N HIS A 237 -18.95 -3.81 2.15
CA HIS A 237 -18.38 -3.40 3.43
C HIS A 237 -17.25 -4.34 3.84
N TYR A 238 -16.09 -3.75 4.21
CA TYR A 238 -14.88 -4.51 4.53
C TYR A 238 -15.11 -5.61 5.59
N ALA A 239 -16.01 -5.41 6.55
CA ALA A 239 -16.29 -6.42 7.58
C ALA A 239 -16.94 -7.71 7.01
N GLN A 240 -17.55 -7.64 5.83
CA GLN A 240 -18.17 -8.82 5.20
C GLN A 240 -17.13 -9.80 4.66
N ILE A 241 -15.94 -9.33 4.32
CA ILE A 241 -14.85 -10.20 3.85
C ILE A 241 -14.03 -10.83 5.00
N LEU A 242 -14.32 -10.46 6.24
CA LEU A 242 -13.64 -10.94 7.43
C LEU A 242 -14.49 -11.98 8.19
N SER A 243 -13.83 -12.84 8.94
CA SER A 243 -14.43 -13.82 9.85
C SER A 243 -13.50 -14.09 11.04
N GLY A 244 -14.08 -14.68 12.09
CA GLY A 244 -13.32 -15.07 13.28
C GLY A 244 -13.04 -13.94 14.27
N ASP A 245 -12.49 -14.34 15.41
CA ASP A 245 -11.95 -13.48 16.46
C ASP A 245 -10.68 -14.18 16.99
N PRO A 246 -9.49 -13.68 16.65
CA PRO A 246 -9.20 -12.47 15.88
C PRO A 246 -9.64 -12.53 14.42
N ALA A 247 -9.89 -11.34 13.86
CA ALA A 247 -10.37 -11.22 12.49
C ALA A 247 -9.32 -11.70 11.46
N SER A 248 -9.77 -12.48 10.49
CA SER A 248 -8.99 -12.96 9.34
C SER A 248 -9.85 -12.92 8.07
N LEU A 249 -9.21 -13.04 6.90
CA LEU A 249 -9.98 -13.18 5.66
C LEU A 249 -10.83 -14.46 5.67
N LYS A 250 -12.02 -14.37 5.11
CA LYS A 250 -12.84 -15.53 4.79
C LYS A 250 -12.13 -16.44 3.78
N PRO A 251 -12.55 -17.73 3.71
CA PRO A 251 -12.06 -18.65 2.68
C PRO A 251 -12.27 -18.12 1.26
N LEU A 252 -11.33 -18.40 0.35
CA LEU A 252 -11.36 -17.90 -1.03
C LEU A 252 -12.70 -18.08 -1.76
N PRO A 253 -13.40 -19.24 -1.66
CA PRO A 253 -14.71 -19.39 -2.32
C PRO A 253 -15.78 -18.44 -1.79
N GLU A 254 -15.74 -18.09 -0.49
CA GLU A 254 -16.66 -17.12 0.09
C GLU A 254 -16.33 -15.69 -0.35
N LEU A 255 -15.02 -15.35 -0.43
CA LEU A 255 -14.58 -14.07 -0.96
C LEU A 255 -15.01 -13.90 -2.42
N GLU A 256 -14.80 -14.92 -3.26
CA GLU A 256 -15.22 -14.92 -4.66
C GLU A 256 -16.73 -14.65 -4.78
N ALA A 257 -17.54 -15.38 -4.02
CA ALA A 257 -19.01 -15.21 -4.03
C ALA A 257 -19.42 -13.77 -3.58
N LEU A 258 -18.70 -13.16 -2.63
CA LEU A 258 -18.98 -11.81 -2.19
C LEU A 258 -18.68 -10.78 -3.29
N PHE A 259 -17.53 -10.88 -3.97
CA PHE A 259 -17.20 -9.99 -5.08
C PHE A 259 -18.17 -10.20 -6.26
N ASP A 260 -18.53 -11.43 -6.59
CA ASP A 260 -19.52 -11.73 -7.64
C ASP A 260 -20.89 -11.12 -7.31
N SER A 261 -21.31 -11.14 -6.04
CA SER A 261 -22.60 -10.59 -5.61
C SER A 261 -22.74 -9.09 -5.84
N VAL A 262 -21.64 -8.37 -5.90
CA VAL A 262 -21.61 -6.93 -6.19
C VAL A 262 -21.24 -6.65 -7.65
N GLY A 263 -21.20 -7.68 -8.49
CA GLY A 263 -20.90 -7.55 -9.93
C GLY A 263 -19.42 -7.39 -10.24
N ALA A 264 -18.54 -7.67 -9.28
CA ALA A 264 -17.10 -7.62 -9.47
C ALA A 264 -16.55 -9.05 -9.70
N GLY A 265 -16.98 -9.69 -10.79
CA GLY A 265 -16.59 -11.06 -11.17
C GLY A 265 -15.09 -11.21 -11.50
N GLN A 266 -14.66 -12.46 -11.70
CA GLN A 266 -13.22 -12.81 -11.85
C GLN A 266 -12.50 -12.08 -12.98
N SER A 267 -13.20 -11.75 -14.06
CA SER A 267 -12.61 -11.11 -15.26
C SER A 267 -12.60 -9.59 -15.21
N ASP A 268 -13.29 -8.98 -14.23
CA ASP A 268 -13.49 -7.54 -14.21
C ASP A 268 -12.34 -6.86 -13.47
N PRO A 269 -11.68 -5.86 -14.07
CA PRO A 269 -10.74 -5.01 -13.36
C PRO A 269 -11.46 -4.25 -12.24
N VAL A 270 -10.89 -4.24 -11.04
CA VAL A 270 -11.49 -3.60 -9.87
C VAL A 270 -10.60 -2.47 -9.34
N MET A 271 -11.23 -1.36 -9.00
CA MET A 271 -10.68 -0.32 -8.12
C MET A 271 -11.38 -0.36 -6.78
N THR A 272 -10.65 -0.23 -5.69
CA THR A 272 -11.24 -0.18 -4.36
C THR A 272 -11.18 1.24 -3.78
N THR A 273 -12.20 1.62 -3.02
CA THR A 273 -12.28 2.90 -2.32
C THR A 273 -12.91 2.72 -0.95
N CYS A 274 -12.78 3.72 -0.08
CA CYS A 274 -13.47 3.73 1.20
C CYS A 274 -13.67 5.16 1.74
N GLY A 275 -13.47 5.40 3.03
CA GLY A 275 -13.50 6.73 3.64
C GLY A 275 -12.22 7.54 3.41
N SER A 276 -11.04 6.91 3.55
CA SER A 276 -9.73 7.56 3.53
C SER A 276 -8.58 6.59 3.17
N GLY A 277 -8.84 5.59 2.34
CA GLY A 277 -7.83 4.69 1.82
C GLY A 277 -7.39 3.54 2.75
N ILE A 278 -7.88 3.44 3.99
CA ILE A 278 -7.47 2.39 4.93
C ILE A 278 -8.21 1.08 4.63
N SER A 279 -9.53 1.04 4.82
CA SER A 279 -10.30 -0.20 4.64
C SER A 279 -10.46 -0.65 3.19
N ALA A 280 -10.23 0.22 2.21
CA ALA A 280 -10.13 -0.14 0.80
C ALA A 280 -8.99 -1.15 0.55
N CYS A 281 -7.90 -1.04 1.31
CA CYS A 281 -6.77 -1.95 1.21
C CYS A 281 -7.12 -3.38 1.65
N LEU A 282 -8.11 -3.58 2.54
CA LEU A 282 -8.61 -4.91 2.88
C LEU A 282 -9.23 -5.60 1.67
N LEU A 283 -10.07 -4.88 0.90
CA LEU A 283 -10.62 -5.40 -0.36
C LEU A 283 -9.51 -5.69 -1.37
N ALA A 284 -8.48 -4.83 -1.44
CA ALA A 284 -7.35 -5.04 -2.33
C ALA A 284 -6.54 -6.29 -1.96
N VAL A 285 -6.33 -6.56 -0.66
CA VAL A 285 -5.69 -7.80 -0.17
C VAL A 285 -6.54 -9.02 -0.52
N ALA A 286 -7.86 -8.97 -0.30
CA ALA A 286 -8.75 -10.08 -0.64
C ALA A 286 -8.75 -10.39 -2.15
N LEU A 287 -8.79 -9.36 -2.99
CA LEU A 287 -8.67 -9.51 -4.45
C LEU A 287 -7.30 -10.04 -4.88
N HIS A 288 -6.23 -9.64 -4.17
CA HIS A 288 -4.89 -10.18 -4.41
C HIS A 288 -4.84 -11.69 -4.12
N GLU A 289 -5.43 -12.14 -3.00
CA GLU A 289 -5.54 -13.57 -2.67
C GLU A 289 -6.35 -14.36 -3.69
N LEU A 290 -7.34 -13.73 -4.33
CA LEU A 290 -8.09 -14.30 -5.46
C LEU A 290 -7.29 -14.28 -6.78
N GLY A 291 -6.00 -13.91 -6.76
CA GLY A 291 -5.14 -13.83 -7.95
C GLY A 291 -5.41 -12.63 -8.86
N ARG A 292 -6.14 -11.63 -8.38
CA ARG A 292 -6.57 -10.44 -9.13
C ARG A 292 -5.68 -9.24 -8.77
N CYS A 293 -4.44 -9.25 -9.22
CA CYS A 293 -3.45 -8.20 -8.92
C CYS A 293 -2.71 -7.69 -10.17
N PRO A 294 -2.24 -6.43 -10.14
CA PRO A 294 -2.41 -5.45 -9.08
C PRO A 294 -3.85 -4.95 -8.95
N VAL A 295 -4.27 -4.55 -7.75
CA VAL A 295 -5.57 -3.93 -7.49
C VAL A 295 -5.36 -2.46 -7.17
N ALA A 296 -5.93 -1.57 -7.95
CA ALA A 296 -5.82 -0.14 -7.74
C ALA A 296 -6.68 0.29 -6.54
N VAL A 297 -6.06 0.94 -5.56
CA VAL A 297 -6.77 1.63 -4.48
C VAL A 297 -6.88 3.11 -4.81
N TYR A 298 -8.09 3.66 -4.79
CA TYR A 298 -8.28 5.11 -4.84
C TYR A 298 -7.93 5.71 -3.48
N ASP A 299 -6.72 6.27 -3.40
CA ASP A 299 -6.11 6.69 -2.14
C ASP A 299 -6.88 7.83 -1.47
N GLY A 300 -7.25 8.89 -2.21
CA GLY A 300 -8.06 10.00 -1.71
C GLY A 300 -9.45 9.58 -1.25
N SER A 301 -9.97 8.50 -1.78
CA SER A 301 -11.23 7.87 -1.38
C SER A 301 -12.38 8.87 -1.25
N TRP A 302 -13.36 8.59 -0.38
CA TRP A 302 -14.50 9.48 -0.18
C TRP A 302 -14.13 10.81 0.47
N ALA A 303 -13.03 10.84 1.25
CA ALA A 303 -12.53 12.09 1.84
C ALA A 303 -12.18 13.13 0.77
N GLU A 304 -11.64 12.69 -0.36
CA GLU A 304 -11.38 13.55 -1.51
C GLU A 304 -12.63 13.73 -2.38
N TRP A 305 -13.24 12.64 -2.86
CA TRP A 305 -14.36 12.70 -3.79
C TRP A 305 -15.56 13.47 -3.24
N GLY A 306 -15.95 13.15 -1.99
CA GLY A 306 -17.09 13.78 -1.33
C GLY A 306 -16.89 15.27 -0.99
N ALA A 307 -15.63 15.69 -0.81
CA ALA A 307 -15.28 17.09 -0.54
C ALA A 307 -15.26 17.96 -1.81
N ARG A 308 -15.01 17.37 -2.99
CA ARG A 308 -14.85 18.09 -4.26
C ARG A 308 -16.20 18.44 -4.87
N SER A 309 -16.45 19.72 -5.14
CA SER A 309 -17.68 20.18 -5.79
C SER A 309 -17.82 19.75 -7.26
N ASP A 310 -16.70 19.45 -7.93
CA ASP A 310 -16.63 18.99 -9.33
C ASP A 310 -16.77 17.46 -9.48
N CYS A 311 -16.92 16.72 -8.37
CA CYS A 311 -17.20 15.29 -8.38
C CYS A 311 -18.70 15.04 -8.16
N PRO A 312 -19.38 14.26 -9.02
CA PRO A 312 -20.78 13.91 -8.84
C PRO A 312 -20.97 12.96 -7.64
N VAL A 313 -22.13 13.02 -7.00
CA VAL A 313 -22.49 12.19 -5.85
C VAL A 313 -23.83 11.54 -6.10
N GLU A 314 -23.93 10.26 -5.77
CA GLU A 314 -25.16 9.48 -5.78
C GLU A 314 -25.54 9.09 -4.35
N ARG A 315 -26.85 8.85 -4.10
CA ARG A 315 -27.41 8.43 -2.82
C ARG A 315 -28.46 7.35 -3.05
N GLY A 316 -28.65 6.45 -2.09
CA GLY A 316 -29.63 5.37 -2.15
C GLY A 316 -29.05 4.01 -2.47
#